data_0dd7283d2ee2450265efd7231710b259
#
_entry.id   0dd7283d2ee2450265efd7231710b259
#
_cell.length_a   1.000
_cell.length_b   1.000
_cell.length_c   1.000
_cell.angle_alpha   90.00
_cell.angle_beta   90.00
_cell.angle_gamma   90.00
#
_symmetry.space_group_name_H-M   'P 1'
#
loop_
_entity.id
_entity.type
_entity.pdbx_description
1 polymer ?
#
loop_
_entity_poly.entity_id
_entity_poly.type
_entity_poly.pdbx_seq_one_letter_code
_entity_poly.pdbx_strand_id
1 'polypeptide(L)'
;MKKISRNLTMLFDYYEMTMANGYFKKGMGDTIAYFDVFYRNNPDNGGYAIAAGLEQVIEYINDLHFDEDDIAYLREKGCFDEDFLSYLRAFRFSGDIWAVPEGTVVFPGEPLMTVRAPTVEAQFIETYILMMLNHESMIATKAARITRAAKGRPVSEFGSRRAQGADAAILGARAAYIGGVSGTACAIADQVFGVPASGTMAHSWVQMFDSEYEAFRTYCELYPDSVTLLVDTYNVLESGVPNAIRAFRETGVKKCAVRIDSGDITYLSCKIRKMLDEAGFTECKIVASNSLDEYIIRGLLLQGAQVDAFGVGERLITSKSNPVFGGVYKLCAIEDKQGNIIPKIKLSENVGKITTPHFKKVYRLFGKDTGKAEADLICVFDETVDDTKPLEIFDPENTWKTKVLQNFVAKELLVPIFEGGKQVYVSPALDEIRAHCKASLDGIWEEVKRFDNPHNYYVDLSRKLWDIKYGMIKTQRHKTQKAK
;
A
#
# COMPACT_ATOMS: atom_id res chain seq x y z
N MET A 1 5.29 -14.60 15.65
CA MET A 1 6.22 -13.95 14.70
C MET A 1 7.43 -13.39 15.45
N LYS A 2 8.65 -13.45 14.87
CA LYS A 2 9.81 -12.76 15.45
C LYS A 2 9.69 -11.27 15.14
N LYS A 3 9.44 -10.43 16.16
CA LYS A 3 9.45 -8.96 16.02
C LYS A 3 10.86 -8.47 15.72
N ILE A 4 11.00 -7.54 14.77
CA ILE A 4 12.21 -6.71 14.65
C ILE A 4 12.02 -5.60 15.69
N SER A 5 12.40 -5.89 16.95
CA SER A 5 12.23 -4.94 18.04
C SER A 5 13.28 -3.83 17.95
N ARG A 6 12.84 -2.63 17.57
CA ARG A 6 13.58 -1.37 17.73
C ARG A 6 12.64 -0.36 18.37
N ASN A 7 13.10 0.40 19.36
CA ASN A 7 12.33 1.57 19.81
C ASN A 7 12.39 2.63 18.70
N LEU A 8 11.27 2.88 18.05
CA LEU A 8 11.12 3.86 16.97
C LEU A 8 10.36 5.11 17.44
N THR A 9 10.20 5.31 18.74
CA THR A 9 9.47 6.43 19.33
C THR A 9 10.01 7.78 18.87
N MET A 10 11.34 7.89 18.71
CA MET A 10 12.01 9.10 18.21
C MET A 10 11.99 9.27 16.68
N LEU A 11 11.30 8.37 15.95
CA LEU A 11 11.15 8.49 14.50
C LEU A 11 9.97 9.40 14.14
N PHE A 12 10.18 10.69 14.33
CA PHE A 12 9.23 11.74 13.98
C PHE A 12 9.96 12.96 13.40
N ASP A 13 9.26 13.79 12.68
CA ASP A 13 9.79 15.09 12.25
C ASP A 13 9.96 16.00 13.48
N TYR A 14 11.11 16.66 13.61
CA TYR A 14 11.47 17.41 14.82
C TYR A 14 10.46 18.51 15.19
N TYR A 15 9.71 19.04 14.23
CA TYR A 15 8.65 20.02 14.50
C TYR A 15 7.52 19.43 15.37
N GLU A 16 7.28 18.12 15.30
CA GLU A 16 6.27 17.44 16.13
C GLU A 16 6.62 17.58 17.61
N MET A 17 7.90 17.38 17.96
CA MET A 17 8.39 17.57 19.33
C MET A 17 8.30 19.04 19.78
N THR A 18 8.69 20.00 18.93
CA THR A 18 8.62 21.41 19.30
C THR A 18 7.20 21.93 19.43
N MET A 19 6.28 21.45 18.58
CA MET A 19 4.85 21.75 18.72
C MET A 19 4.25 21.09 19.96
N ALA A 20 4.57 19.83 20.25
CA ALA A 20 4.14 19.12 21.44
C ALA A 20 4.54 19.86 22.73
N ASN A 21 5.80 20.29 22.82
CA ASN A 21 6.25 21.14 23.93
C ASN A 21 5.46 22.46 24.03
N GLY A 22 5.17 23.10 22.91
CA GLY A 22 4.36 24.30 22.83
C GLY A 22 2.94 24.08 23.35
N TYR A 23 2.29 23.00 22.94
CA TYR A 23 0.94 22.63 23.45
C TYR A 23 0.97 22.31 24.94
N PHE A 24 1.95 21.54 25.40
CA PHE A 24 2.13 21.21 26.81
C PHE A 24 2.28 22.51 27.67
N LYS A 25 3.18 23.40 27.29
CA LYS A 25 3.43 24.68 28.00
C LYS A 25 2.22 25.60 28.05
N LYS A 26 1.34 25.53 27.05
CA LYS A 26 0.12 26.36 26.99
C LYS A 26 -1.09 25.68 27.62
N GLY A 27 -0.93 24.51 28.24
CA GLY A 27 -2.05 23.73 28.78
C GLY A 27 -3.06 23.28 27.75
N MET A 28 -2.60 23.06 26.52
CA MET A 28 -3.40 22.55 25.39
C MET A 28 -3.12 21.07 25.09
N GLY A 29 -2.18 20.47 25.81
CA GLY A 29 -1.74 19.08 25.55
C GLY A 29 -2.88 18.07 25.60
N ASP A 30 -3.83 18.25 26.52
CA ASP A 30 -4.97 17.35 26.74
C ASP A 30 -6.20 17.71 25.89
N THR A 31 -6.12 18.76 25.05
CA THR A 31 -7.20 19.09 24.12
C THR A 31 -7.35 17.97 23.11
N ILE A 32 -8.52 17.38 23.01
CA ILE A 32 -8.79 16.32 22.03
C ILE A 32 -8.79 16.91 20.63
N ALA A 33 -7.98 16.32 19.77
CA ALA A 33 -7.85 16.69 18.37
C ALA A 33 -8.18 15.50 17.46
N TYR A 34 -8.75 15.81 16.30
CA TYR A 34 -9.08 14.84 15.27
C TYR A 34 -8.22 15.09 14.05
N PHE A 35 -7.54 14.05 13.60
CA PHE A 35 -6.71 14.08 12.40
C PHE A 35 -7.15 13.01 11.44
N ASP A 36 -7.18 13.31 10.14
CA ASP A 36 -7.37 12.33 9.08
C ASP A 36 -6.08 12.08 8.33
N VAL A 37 -5.85 10.82 8.02
CA VAL A 37 -4.92 10.38 6.99
C VAL A 37 -5.68 10.18 5.70
N PHE A 38 -5.24 10.82 4.61
CA PHE A 38 -5.81 10.65 3.27
C PHE A 38 -4.75 10.96 2.20
N TYR A 39 -5.00 10.56 0.97
CA TYR A 39 -4.15 10.91 -0.17
C TYR A 39 -4.94 11.67 -1.24
N ARG A 40 -4.25 12.33 -2.19
CA ARG A 40 -4.89 13.27 -3.12
C ARG A 40 -5.05 12.77 -4.53
N ASN A 41 -4.14 11.93 -5.00
CA ASN A 41 -4.12 11.44 -6.37
C ASN A 41 -3.72 9.98 -6.38
N ASN A 42 -4.38 9.19 -7.23
CA ASN A 42 -3.99 7.80 -7.42
C ASN A 42 -2.60 7.69 -8.05
N PRO A 43 -1.76 6.74 -7.60
CA PRO A 43 -0.48 6.45 -8.26
C PRO A 43 -0.65 6.10 -9.73
N ASP A 44 0.35 6.46 -10.54
CA ASP A 44 0.42 6.12 -11.98
C ASP A 44 -0.82 6.56 -12.80
N ASN A 45 -1.50 7.64 -12.41
CA ASN A 45 -2.79 8.05 -12.96
C ASN A 45 -3.81 6.91 -13.02
N GLY A 46 -3.71 5.96 -12.10
CA GLY A 46 -4.65 4.86 -11.96
C GLY A 46 -6.00 5.30 -11.41
N GLY A 47 -6.97 4.39 -11.41
CA GLY A 47 -8.31 4.69 -10.89
C GLY A 47 -8.51 4.40 -9.40
N TYR A 48 -7.51 3.78 -8.73
CA TYR A 48 -7.62 3.35 -7.33
C TYR A 48 -6.25 3.18 -6.68
N ALA A 49 -6.24 2.99 -5.36
CA ALA A 49 -5.10 2.47 -4.61
C ALA A 49 -5.53 1.33 -3.67
N ILE A 50 -4.55 0.63 -3.08
CA ILE A 50 -4.76 -0.44 -2.08
C ILE A 50 -4.23 0.07 -0.74
N ALA A 51 -5.04 0.02 0.30
CA ALA A 51 -4.61 0.35 1.66
C ALA A 51 -3.73 -0.78 2.22
N ALA A 52 -2.55 -0.44 2.73
CA ALA A 52 -1.63 -1.36 3.43
C ALA A 52 -0.76 -0.60 4.43
N GLY A 53 -0.15 -1.30 5.39
CA GLY A 53 0.73 -0.74 6.42
C GLY A 53 0.05 -0.51 7.78
N LEU A 54 -1.21 -0.92 7.95
CA LEU A 54 -1.93 -0.75 9.22
C LEU A 54 -1.34 -1.62 10.33
N GLU A 55 -0.91 -2.85 10.04
CA GLU A 55 -0.31 -3.74 11.04
C GLU A 55 0.94 -3.11 11.68
N GLN A 56 1.80 -2.47 10.88
CA GLN A 56 3.01 -1.78 11.35
C GLN A 56 2.67 -0.57 12.21
N VAL A 57 1.61 0.16 11.85
CA VAL A 57 1.10 1.29 12.68
C VAL A 57 0.59 0.77 14.03
N ILE A 58 -0.15 -0.34 14.05
CA ILE A 58 -0.65 -0.95 15.30
C ILE A 58 0.52 -1.39 16.19
N GLU A 59 1.53 -2.05 15.62
CA GLU A 59 2.73 -2.46 16.35
C GLU A 59 3.48 -1.27 16.96
N TYR A 60 3.67 -0.21 16.16
CA TYR A 60 4.33 1.00 16.62
C TYR A 60 3.60 1.67 17.79
N ILE A 61 2.28 1.84 17.70
CA ILE A 61 1.49 2.49 18.75
C ILE A 61 1.50 1.67 20.04
N ASN A 62 1.44 0.35 19.96
CA ASN A 62 1.55 -0.52 21.13
C ASN A 62 2.91 -0.45 21.82
N ASP A 63 3.98 -0.21 21.06
CA ASP A 63 5.35 -0.14 21.57
C ASP A 63 5.79 1.32 21.86
N LEU A 64 4.94 2.32 21.62
CA LEU A 64 5.29 3.75 21.71
C LEU A 64 5.59 4.18 23.15
N HIS A 65 6.85 4.52 23.45
CA HIS A 65 7.32 4.98 24.75
C HIS A 65 8.69 5.65 24.62
N PHE A 66 8.90 6.74 25.34
CA PHE A 66 10.22 7.34 25.47
C PHE A 66 11.02 6.61 26.55
N ASP A 67 12.19 6.12 26.21
CA ASP A 67 13.12 5.51 27.16
C ASP A 67 14.09 6.54 27.77
N GLU A 68 14.96 6.11 28.73
CA GLU A 68 15.86 7.03 29.40
C GLU A 68 16.95 7.60 28.49
N ASP A 69 17.32 6.88 27.42
CA ASP A 69 18.30 7.37 26.43
C ASP A 69 17.66 8.48 25.59
N ASP A 70 16.38 8.33 25.19
CA ASP A 70 15.60 9.36 24.51
C ASP A 70 15.49 10.63 25.38
N ILE A 71 15.16 10.47 26.64
CA ILE A 71 15.04 11.58 27.59
C ILE A 71 16.38 12.28 27.84
N ALA A 72 17.47 11.52 27.96
CA ALA A 72 18.82 12.08 28.12
C ALA A 72 19.22 12.89 26.89
N TYR A 73 18.97 12.38 25.69
CA TYR A 73 19.21 13.09 24.44
C TYR A 73 18.41 14.40 24.35
N LEU A 74 17.11 14.36 24.65
CA LEU A 74 16.26 15.56 24.63
C LEU A 74 16.70 16.60 25.67
N ARG A 75 17.16 16.17 26.87
CA ARG A 75 17.71 17.05 27.90
C ARG A 75 19.00 17.74 27.40
N GLU A 76 19.89 17.02 26.76
CA GLU A 76 21.12 17.56 26.17
C GLU A 76 20.87 18.63 25.13
N LYS A 77 19.75 18.57 24.40
CA LYS A 77 19.33 19.65 23.49
C LYS A 77 19.09 21.00 24.18
N GLY A 78 18.80 21.02 25.45
CA GLY A 78 18.67 22.23 26.27
C GLY A 78 17.46 23.12 25.93
N CYS A 79 16.52 22.66 25.12
CA CYS A 79 15.33 23.42 24.72
C CYS A 79 14.02 22.89 25.34
N PHE A 80 14.09 21.82 26.12
CA PHE A 80 12.96 21.22 26.81
C PHE A 80 13.22 21.21 28.31
N ASP A 81 12.25 21.59 29.12
CA ASP A 81 12.39 21.58 30.59
C ASP A 81 12.00 20.23 31.21
N GLU A 82 12.34 20.08 32.50
CA GLU A 82 12.13 18.82 33.20
C GLU A 82 10.66 18.43 33.35
N ASP A 83 9.72 19.39 33.37
CA ASP A 83 8.29 19.10 33.46
C ASP A 83 7.82 18.39 32.15
N PHE A 84 8.24 18.90 31.00
CA PHE A 84 7.92 18.26 29.71
C PHE A 84 8.66 16.92 29.55
N LEU A 85 9.94 16.82 29.95
CA LEU A 85 10.67 15.56 29.92
C LEU A 85 10.04 14.51 30.85
N SER A 86 9.53 14.92 32.00
CA SER A 86 8.78 14.05 32.93
C SER A 86 7.45 13.57 32.30
N TYR A 87 6.75 14.44 31.58
CA TYR A 87 5.57 14.07 30.79
C TYR A 87 5.92 13.02 29.74
N LEU A 88 7.02 13.19 28.99
CA LEU A 88 7.44 12.22 27.97
C LEU A 88 7.80 10.84 28.55
N ARG A 89 8.43 10.77 29.76
CA ARG A 89 8.66 9.48 30.44
C ARG A 89 7.38 8.69 30.71
N ALA A 90 6.32 9.41 31.08
CA ALA A 90 5.02 8.81 31.36
C ALA A 90 4.17 8.58 30.09
N PHE A 91 4.66 9.05 28.95
CA PHE A 91 3.91 9.05 27.69
C PHE A 91 3.45 7.65 27.31
N ARG A 92 2.16 7.52 27.03
CA ARG A 92 1.52 6.37 26.37
C ARG A 92 0.39 6.91 25.52
N PHE A 93 0.15 6.27 24.39
CA PHE A 93 -1.00 6.62 23.56
C PHE A 93 -2.31 6.22 24.27
N SER A 94 -3.24 7.15 24.40
CA SER A 94 -4.52 6.97 25.09
C SER A 94 -5.75 7.28 24.21
N GLY A 95 -5.52 7.59 22.94
CA GLY A 95 -6.55 8.00 22.00
C GLY A 95 -7.32 6.84 21.35
N ASP A 96 -8.19 7.21 20.42
CA ASP A 96 -8.98 6.32 19.59
C ASP A 96 -8.49 6.41 18.13
N ILE A 97 -8.51 5.29 17.42
CA ILE A 97 -8.14 5.22 16.00
C ILE A 97 -9.16 4.36 15.26
N TRP A 98 -9.64 4.87 14.15
CA TRP A 98 -10.39 4.12 13.13
C TRP A 98 -9.57 4.09 11.86
N ALA A 99 -9.55 2.95 11.17
CA ALA A 99 -8.82 2.82 9.91
C ALA A 99 -9.53 1.88 8.94
N VAL A 100 -9.20 2.03 7.68
CA VAL A 100 -9.59 1.09 6.63
C VAL A 100 -8.76 -0.18 6.77
N PRO A 101 -9.35 -1.39 6.78
CA PRO A 101 -8.61 -2.64 6.80
C PRO A 101 -7.65 -2.78 5.63
N GLU A 102 -6.49 -3.41 5.85
CA GLU A 102 -5.52 -3.67 4.78
C GLU A 102 -6.12 -4.50 3.65
N GLY A 103 -5.66 -4.26 2.44
CA GLY A 103 -6.19 -4.89 1.22
C GLY A 103 -7.44 -4.20 0.65
N THR A 104 -8.02 -3.24 1.34
CA THR A 104 -9.17 -2.49 0.82
C THR A 104 -8.76 -1.58 -0.33
N VAL A 105 -9.52 -1.59 -1.42
CA VAL A 105 -9.43 -0.58 -2.48
C VAL A 105 -9.90 0.76 -1.92
N VAL A 106 -9.13 1.81 -2.15
CA VAL A 106 -9.37 3.16 -1.63
C VAL A 106 -9.21 4.22 -2.72
N PHE A 107 -9.79 5.41 -2.48
CA PHE A 107 -9.83 6.49 -3.47
C PHE A 107 -9.33 7.82 -2.88
N PRO A 108 -8.91 8.78 -3.72
CA PRO A 108 -8.42 10.07 -3.26
C PRO A 108 -9.46 10.85 -2.45
N GLY A 109 -9.02 11.48 -1.37
CA GLY A 109 -9.82 12.40 -0.56
C GLY A 109 -10.64 11.76 0.56
N GLU A 110 -10.79 10.44 0.59
CA GLU A 110 -11.43 9.73 1.69
C GLU A 110 -10.44 9.48 2.84
N PRO A 111 -10.88 9.55 4.11
CA PRO A 111 -10.06 9.13 5.23
C PRO A 111 -9.67 7.65 5.14
N LEU A 112 -8.36 7.36 5.15
CA LEU A 112 -7.82 6.01 5.32
C LEU A 112 -7.70 5.64 6.79
N MET A 113 -7.50 6.66 7.63
CA MET A 113 -7.42 6.55 9.09
C MET A 113 -7.87 7.86 9.69
N THR A 114 -8.59 7.78 10.82
CA THR A 114 -8.91 8.92 11.67
C THR A 114 -8.38 8.66 13.06
N VAL A 115 -7.63 9.63 13.59
CA VAL A 115 -7.08 9.63 14.96
C VAL A 115 -7.84 10.66 15.78
N ARG A 116 -8.36 10.25 16.94
CA ARG A 116 -8.93 11.11 17.98
C ARG A 116 -8.11 10.94 19.25
N ALA A 117 -7.32 11.92 19.64
CA ALA A 117 -6.44 11.80 20.80
C ALA A 117 -6.12 13.17 21.41
N PRO A 118 -5.57 13.22 22.64
CA PRO A 118 -4.91 14.40 23.16
C PRO A 118 -3.92 14.96 22.14
N THR A 119 -3.86 16.28 21.99
CA THR A 119 -3.13 16.95 20.89
C THR A 119 -1.66 16.53 20.82
N VAL A 120 -0.97 16.37 21.95
CA VAL A 120 0.43 15.92 21.98
C VAL A 120 0.57 14.49 21.46
N GLU A 121 -0.34 13.60 21.87
CA GLU A 121 -0.32 12.20 21.43
C GLU A 121 -0.61 12.07 19.92
N ALA A 122 -1.63 12.79 19.46
CA ALA A 122 -1.99 12.81 18.04
C ALA A 122 -0.85 13.36 17.17
N GLN A 123 -0.01 14.25 17.71
CA GLN A 123 1.10 14.85 16.98
C GLN A 123 2.27 13.88 16.79
N PHE A 124 2.65 13.12 17.81
CA PHE A 124 3.84 12.23 17.74
C PHE A 124 3.72 11.03 16.83
N ILE A 125 2.53 10.67 16.37
CA ILE A 125 2.31 9.50 15.54
C ILE A 125 2.21 9.83 14.04
N GLU A 126 2.23 11.13 13.65
CA GLU A 126 2.06 11.60 12.27
C GLU A 126 3.08 10.97 11.32
N THR A 127 4.37 11.16 11.60
CA THR A 127 5.45 10.74 10.69
C THR A 127 5.46 9.23 10.46
N TYR A 128 5.34 8.43 11.54
CA TYR A 128 5.38 6.97 11.41
C TYR A 128 4.16 6.43 10.65
N ILE A 129 2.96 6.91 10.98
CA ILE A 129 1.73 6.53 10.26
C ILE A 129 1.88 6.82 8.78
N LEU A 130 2.30 8.03 8.41
CA LEU A 130 2.45 8.41 7.02
C LEU A 130 3.51 7.58 6.29
N MET A 131 4.64 7.28 6.94
CA MET A 131 5.71 6.50 6.36
C MET A 131 5.24 5.07 6.03
N MET A 132 4.55 4.40 6.95
CA MET A 132 4.06 3.03 6.73
C MET A 132 2.95 2.98 5.68
N LEU A 133 1.90 3.78 5.84
CA LEU A 133 0.79 3.79 4.91
C LEU A 133 1.20 4.23 3.50
N ASN A 134 2.09 5.23 3.38
CA ASN A 134 2.59 5.68 2.07
C ASN A 134 3.37 4.57 1.36
N HIS A 135 4.34 3.95 2.06
CA HIS A 135 5.21 2.94 1.46
C HIS A 135 4.42 1.69 1.06
N GLU A 136 3.73 1.09 2.02
CA GLU A 136 3.08 -0.20 1.77
C GLU A 136 1.87 -0.07 0.83
N SER A 137 1.05 0.98 0.96
CA SER A 137 -0.07 1.20 0.03
C SER A 137 0.40 1.42 -1.40
N MET A 138 1.51 2.13 -1.59
CA MET A 138 2.07 2.34 -2.92
C MET A 138 2.57 1.04 -3.54
N ILE A 139 3.31 0.21 -2.78
CA ILE A 139 3.84 -1.06 -3.28
C ILE A 139 2.71 -2.07 -3.54
N ALA A 140 1.72 -2.16 -2.64
CA ALA A 140 0.55 -3.02 -2.84
C ALA A 140 -0.24 -2.61 -4.09
N THR A 141 -0.43 -1.29 -4.31
CA THR A 141 -1.09 -0.76 -5.51
C THR A 141 -0.31 -1.11 -6.78
N LYS A 142 1.02 -0.92 -6.77
CA LYS A 142 1.89 -1.26 -7.90
C LYS A 142 1.85 -2.76 -8.20
N ALA A 143 1.92 -3.60 -7.18
CA ALA A 143 1.80 -5.05 -7.30
C ALA A 143 0.45 -5.46 -7.91
N ALA A 144 -0.67 -4.89 -7.45
CA ALA A 144 -2.00 -5.18 -7.98
C ALA A 144 -2.13 -4.81 -9.48
N ARG A 145 -1.50 -3.72 -9.91
CA ARG A 145 -1.45 -3.34 -11.34
C ARG A 145 -0.61 -4.33 -12.16
N ILE A 146 0.56 -4.72 -11.65
CA ILE A 146 1.46 -5.69 -12.31
C ILE A 146 0.80 -7.06 -12.43
N THR A 147 0.20 -7.58 -11.36
CA THR A 147 -0.47 -8.89 -11.35
C THR A 147 -1.69 -8.90 -12.27
N ARG A 148 -2.44 -7.79 -12.33
CA ARG A 148 -3.52 -7.62 -13.31
C ARG A 148 -3.02 -7.67 -14.76
N ALA A 149 -1.88 -7.01 -15.06
CA ALA A 149 -1.28 -7.04 -16.39
C ALA A 149 -0.82 -8.45 -16.81
N ALA A 150 -0.43 -9.28 -15.84
CA ALA A 150 0.02 -10.65 -16.06
C ALA A 150 -1.13 -11.63 -16.44
N LYS A 151 -2.40 -11.21 -16.36
CA LYS A 151 -3.57 -12.00 -16.79
C LYS A 151 -3.58 -13.41 -16.18
N GLY A 152 -3.45 -13.51 -14.86
CA GLY A 152 -3.48 -14.77 -14.11
C GLY A 152 -2.17 -15.56 -14.09
N ARG A 153 -1.12 -15.09 -14.76
CA ARG A 153 0.22 -15.70 -14.66
C ARG A 153 0.86 -15.30 -13.33
N PRO A 154 1.57 -16.22 -12.66
CA PRO A 154 2.29 -15.90 -11.42
C PRO A 154 3.29 -14.75 -11.63
N VAL A 155 3.36 -13.87 -10.64
CA VAL A 155 4.35 -12.79 -10.53
C VAL A 155 5.10 -12.97 -9.23
N SER A 156 6.43 -13.03 -9.27
CA SER A 156 7.29 -13.04 -8.09
C SER A 156 7.98 -11.69 -7.92
N GLU A 157 8.06 -11.21 -6.68
CA GLU A 157 8.80 -10.01 -6.31
C GLU A 157 10.31 -10.33 -6.21
N PHE A 158 11.14 -9.70 -7.05
CA PHE A 158 12.60 -9.91 -7.14
C PHE A 158 13.40 -8.64 -6.89
N GLY A 159 12.84 -7.69 -6.16
CA GLY A 159 13.38 -6.34 -6.03
C GLY A 159 14.18 -6.04 -4.77
N SER A 160 14.31 -6.95 -3.80
CA SER A 160 14.91 -6.67 -2.47
C SER A 160 16.22 -5.88 -2.55
N ARG A 161 17.15 -6.25 -3.43
CA ARG A 161 18.44 -5.55 -3.61
C ARG A 161 18.33 -4.14 -4.23
N ARG A 162 17.15 -3.71 -4.64
CA ARG A 162 16.85 -2.39 -5.25
C ARG A 162 16.00 -1.51 -4.34
N ALA A 163 15.52 -2.04 -3.21
CA ALA A 163 14.74 -1.29 -2.24
C ALA A 163 15.58 -0.20 -1.56
N GLN A 164 14.92 0.85 -1.06
CA GLN A 164 15.55 1.96 -0.36
C GLN A 164 15.79 1.66 1.13
N GLY A 165 16.47 0.57 1.42
CA GLY A 165 16.81 0.13 2.76
C GLY A 165 16.21 -1.23 3.14
N ALA A 166 16.66 -1.78 4.28
CA ALA A 166 16.28 -3.11 4.71
C ALA A 166 14.78 -3.23 4.98
N ASP A 167 14.22 -2.27 5.71
CA ASP A 167 12.79 -2.26 6.03
C ASP A 167 11.94 -2.12 4.77
N ALA A 168 12.35 -1.28 3.82
CA ALA A 168 11.66 -1.14 2.53
C ALA A 168 11.68 -2.44 1.70
N ALA A 169 12.73 -3.26 1.81
CA ALA A 169 12.76 -4.57 1.16
C ALA A 169 11.79 -5.55 1.83
N ILE A 170 11.78 -5.59 3.15
CA ILE A 170 10.98 -6.53 3.95
C ILE A 170 9.49 -6.19 3.88
N LEU A 171 9.13 -4.94 4.19
CA LEU A 171 7.76 -4.46 4.17
C LEU A 171 7.21 -4.33 2.76
N GLY A 172 8.07 -3.97 1.79
CA GLY A 172 7.70 -3.95 0.38
C GLY A 172 7.36 -5.34 -0.16
N ALA A 173 8.05 -6.39 0.26
CA ALA A 173 7.71 -7.78 -0.09
C ALA A 173 6.34 -8.19 0.49
N ARG A 174 6.06 -7.81 1.76
CA ARG A 174 4.75 -8.00 2.40
C ARG A 174 3.64 -7.29 1.62
N ALA A 175 3.83 -6.02 1.34
CA ALA A 175 2.86 -5.19 0.61
C ALA A 175 2.62 -5.70 -0.81
N ALA A 176 3.68 -6.14 -1.52
CA ALA A 176 3.55 -6.75 -2.83
C ALA A 176 2.71 -8.04 -2.79
N TYR A 177 2.85 -8.85 -1.71
CA TYR A 177 2.04 -10.05 -1.52
C TYR A 177 0.56 -9.73 -1.30
N ILE A 178 0.23 -8.69 -0.53
CA ILE A 178 -1.13 -8.15 -0.42
C ILE A 178 -1.68 -7.80 -1.81
N GLY A 179 -0.87 -7.13 -2.66
CA GLY A 179 -1.21 -6.75 -4.03
C GLY A 179 -1.27 -7.92 -5.03
N GLY A 180 -1.02 -9.16 -4.59
CA GLY A 180 -1.30 -10.37 -5.35
C GLY A 180 -0.09 -11.09 -5.94
N VAL A 181 1.17 -10.68 -5.68
CA VAL A 181 2.33 -11.47 -6.11
C VAL A 181 2.33 -12.85 -5.44
N SER A 182 2.90 -13.84 -6.09
CA SER A 182 2.87 -15.24 -5.63
C SER A 182 3.98 -15.57 -4.62
N GLY A 183 5.01 -14.72 -4.52
CA GLY A 183 6.13 -14.92 -3.62
C GLY A 183 7.20 -13.85 -3.80
N THR A 184 8.27 -13.92 -3.00
CA THR A 184 9.35 -12.94 -2.97
C THR A 184 10.72 -13.61 -2.98
N ALA A 185 11.76 -12.91 -3.45
CA ALA A 185 13.15 -13.30 -3.25
C ALA A 185 13.71 -12.88 -1.87
N CYS A 186 12.92 -12.18 -1.05
CA CYS A 186 13.30 -11.69 0.26
C CYS A 186 13.10 -12.78 1.34
N ALA A 187 14.13 -13.56 1.64
CA ALA A 187 14.02 -14.68 2.58
C ALA A 187 13.52 -14.28 3.99
N ILE A 188 13.89 -13.10 4.48
CA ILE A 188 13.39 -12.61 5.78
C ILE A 188 11.90 -12.27 5.76
N ALA A 189 11.34 -11.88 4.63
CA ALA A 189 9.89 -11.65 4.50
C ALA A 189 9.09 -12.97 4.60
N ASP A 190 9.66 -14.07 4.11
CA ASP A 190 9.09 -15.41 4.36
C ASP A 190 9.15 -15.75 5.85
N GLN A 191 10.31 -15.60 6.47
CA GLN A 191 10.51 -15.94 7.88
C GLN A 191 9.60 -15.14 8.82
N VAL A 192 9.35 -13.85 8.51
CA VAL A 192 8.62 -12.92 9.41
C VAL A 192 7.12 -12.92 9.10
N PHE A 193 6.75 -12.88 7.84
CA PHE A 193 5.36 -12.70 7.40
C PHE A 193 4.75 -13.93 6.72
N GLY A 194 5.55 -14.96 6.42
CA GLY A 194 5.09 -16.13 5.69
C GLY A 194 4.87 -15.87 4.19
N VAL A 195 5.46 -14.82 3.62
CA VAL A 195 5.43 -14.59 2.17
C VAL A 195 6.29 -15.66 1.49
N PRO A 196 5.73 -16.53 0.62
CA PRO A 196 6.49 -17.66 0.09
C PRO A 196 7.79 -17.22 -0.57
N ALA A 197 8.95 -17.72 -0.06
CA ALA A 197 10.23 -17.44 -0.68
C ALA A 197 10.34 -18.15 -2.02
N SER A 198 10.76 -17.43 -3.06
CA SER A 198 11.01 -17.98 -4.38
C SER A 198 12.30 -17.41 -4.96
N GLY A 199 13.00 -18.24 -5.68
CA GLY A 199 14.25 -17.83 -6.32
C GLY A 199 14.71 -18.90 -7.31
N THR A 200 15.65 -18.49 -8.17
CA THR A 200 16.30 -19.39 -9.12
C THR A 200 17.81 -19.31 -8.91
N MET A 201 18.55 -19.07 -9.96
CA MET A 201 20.00 -18.83 -9.87
C MET A 201 20.34 -17.44 -10.43
N ALA A 202 21.56 -16.98 -10.17
CA ALA A 202 22.15 -15.84 -10.83
C ALA A 202 23.12 -16.31 -11.94
N HIS A 203 23.51 -15.40 -12.85
CA HIS A 203 24.50 -15.70 -13.90
C HIS A 203 25.85 -16.18 -13.29
N SER A 204 26.22 -15.67 -12.11
CA SER A 204 27.42 -16.10 -11.38
C SER A 204 27.45 -17.60 -11.05
N TRP A 205 26.27 -18.23 -10.80
CA TRP A 205 26.20 -19.69 -10.64
C TRP A 205 26.70 -20.39 -11.90
N VAL A 206 26.20 -19.98 -13.06
CA VAL A 206 26.62 -20.59 -14.36
C VAL A 206 28.12 -20.37 -14.60
N GLN A 207 28.61 -19.17 -14.29
CA GLN A 207 30.02 -18.79 -14.50
C GLN A 207 31.02 -19.48 -13.55
N MET A 208 30.56 -20.05 -12.43
CA MET A 208 31.42 -20.78 -11.49
C MET A 208 31.77 -22.21 -11.94
N PHE A 209 31.08 -22.74 -12.94
CA PHE A 209 31.32 -24.09 -13.49
C PHE A 209 32.14 -24.01 -14.76
N ASP A 210 32.80 -25.09 -15.09
CA ASP A 210 33.59 -25.19 -16.33
C ASP A 210 32.75 -25.13 -17.60
N SER A 211 31.44 -25.44 -17.49
CA SER A 211 30.48 -25.31 -18.56
C SER A 211 29.07 -24.96 -18.06
N GLU A 212 28.30 -24.26 -18.88
CA GLU A 212 26.90 -23.98 -18.64
C GLU A 212 26.05 -25.26 -18.44
N TYR A 213 26.35 -26.30 -19.21
CA TYR A 213 25.70 -27.59 -19.07
C TYR A 213 25.95 -28.22 -17.69
N GLU A 214 27.18 -28.20 -17.18
CA GLU A 214 27.51 -28.72 -15.85
C GLU A 214 26.79 -27.96 -14.75
N ALA A 215 26.74 -26.64 -14.85
CA ALA A 215 25.98 -25.79 -13.93
C ALA A 215 24.49 -26.16 -13.90
N PHE A 216 23.89 -26.38 -15.06
CA PHE A 216 22.48 -26.74 -15.19
C PHE A 216 22.20 -28.16 -14.68
N ARG A 217 23.04 -29.12 -15.04
CA ARG A 217 22.91 -30.49 -14.57
C ARG A 217 22.99 -30.55 -13.04
N THR A 218 24.00 -29.92 -12.45
CA THR A 218 24.16 -29.86 -10.99
C THR A 218 22.94 -29.26 -10.32
N TYR A 219 22.37 -28.18 -10.88
CA TYR A 219 21.17 -27.56 -10.31
C TYR A 219 19.95 -28.50 -10.38
N CYS A 220 19.79 -29.22 -11.48
CA CYS A 220 18.73 -30.24 -11.63
C CYS A 220 18.87 -31.39 -10.63
N GLU A 221 20.09 -31.85 -10.37
CA GLU A 221 20.38 -32.92 -9.41
C GLU A 221 20.07 -32.47 -7.95
N LEU A 222 20.38 -31.20 -7.61
CA LEU A 222 20.18 -30.66 -6.26
C LEU A 222 18.70 -30.28 -5.98
N TYR A 223 17.96 -29.84 -6.97
CA TYR A 223 16.60 -29.29 -6.80
C TYR A 223 15.59 -29.93 -7.79
N PRO A 224 15.43 -31.27 -7.81
CA PRO A 224 14.67 -31.95 -8.87
C PRO A 224 13.18 -31.60 -8.92
N ASP A 225 12.60 -31.11 -7.83
CA ASP A 225 11.15 -30.80 -7.73
C ASP A 225 10.78 -29.38 -8.17
N SER A 226 11.77 -28.49 -8.34
CA SER A 226 11.52 -27.05 -8.64
C SER A 226 12.70 -26.42 -9.39
N VAL A 227 12.94 -26.90 -10.60
CA VAL A 227 14.08 -26.44 -11.41
C VAL A 227 13.68 -25.26 -12.28
N THR A 228 14.41 -24.16 -12.16
CA THR A 228 14.34 -23.04 -13.13
C THR A 228 15.77 -22.67 -13.53
N LEU A 229 16.14 -22.90 -14.79
CA LEU A 229 17.47 -22.65 -15.33
C LEU A 229 17.53 -21.28 -16.02
N LEU A 230 18.55 -20.47 -15.71
CA LEU A 230 18.81 -19.16 -16.30
C LEU A 230 19.62 -19.34 -17.59
N VAL A 231 18.94 -19.17 -18.75
CA VAL A 231 19.49 -19.62 -20.04
C VAL A 231 20.14 -18.52 -20.89
N ASP A 232 20.25 -17.32 -20.36
CA ASP A 232 20.78 -16.15 -21.08
C ASP A 232 22.14 -15.66 -20.56
N THR A 233 22.93 -16.56 -19.93
CA THR A 233 24.28 -16.21 -19.48
C THR A 233 25.22 -15.95 -20.64
N TYR A 234 25.12 -16.72 -21.72
CA TYR A 234 25.94 -16.58 -22.94
C TYR A 234 25.05 -16.41 -24.19
N ASN A 235 24.56 -17.47 -24.77
CA ASN A 235 23.67 -17.43 -25.94
C ASN A 235 22.42 -18.28 -25.68
N VAL A 236 21.27 -17.60 -25.63
CA VAL A 236 19.99 -18.25 -25.29
C VAL A 236 19.69 -19.43 -26.22
N LEU A 237 19.79 -19.24 -27.54
CA LEU A 237 19.31 -20.19 -28.53
C LEU A 237 20.36 -21.22 -28.95
N GLU A 238 21.65 -20.86 -28.93
CA GLU A 238 22.74 -21.73 -29.38
C GLU A 238 23.37 -22.55 -28.23
N SER A 239 23.28 -22.08 -27.00
CA SER A 239 23.85 -22.79 -25.85
C SER A 239 22.87 -22.98 -24.68
N GLY A 240 22.25 -21.91 -24.16
CA GLY A 240 21.45 -21.93 -22.95
C GLY A 240 20.29 -22.94 -23.02
N VAL A 241 19.40 -22.79 -23.97
CA VAL A 241 18.24 -23.72 -24.12
C VAL A 241 18.65 -25.13 -24.51
N PRO A 242 19.58 -25.35 -25.48
CA PRO A 242 20.09 -26.68 -25.75
C PRO A 242 20.70 -27.38 -24.52
N ASN A 243 21.53 -26.71 -23.74
CA ASN A 243 22.11 -27.25 -22.51
C ASN A 243 21.06 -27.51 -21.42
N ALA A 244 20.05 -26.66 -21.28
CA ALA A 244 18.92 -26.88 -20.38
C ALA A 244 18.13 -28.14 -20.75
N ILE A 245 17.76 -28.28 -22.03
CA ILE A 245 17.07 -29.47 -22.55
C ILE A 245 17.88 -30.76 -22.30
N ARG A 246 19.18 -30.69 -22.53
CA ARG A 246 20.09 -31.82 -22.27
C ARG A 246 20.11 -32.15 -20.77
N ALA A 247 20.27 -31.18 -19.89
CA ALA A 247 20.27 -31.38 -18.44
C ALA A 247 18.93 -31.96 -17.94
N PHE A 248 17.79 -31.44 -18.37
CA PHE A 248 16.46 -31.97 -18.02
C PHE A 248 16.28 -33.44 -18.46
N ARG A 249 16.75 -33.78 -19.66
CA ARG A 249 16.64 -35.14 -20.21
C ARG A 249 17.49 -36.14 -19.43
N GLU A 250 18.74 -35.79 -19.14
CA GLU A 250 19.70 -36.67 -18.45
C GLU A 250 19.37 -36.87 -16.98
N THR A 251 18.85 -35.83 -16.29
CA THR A 251 18.46 -35.92 -14.89
C THR A 251 17.03 -36.42 -14.65
N GLY A 252 16.21 -36.49 -15.71
CA GLY A 252 14.83 -36.96 -15.62
C GLY A 252 13.87 -36.00 -14.88
N VAL A 253 14.23 -34.72 -14.74
CA VAL A 253 13.40 -33.70 -14.11
C VAL A 253 12.08 -33.53 -14.88
N LYS A 254 10.94 -33.59 -14.17
CA LYS A 254 9.60 -33.48 -14.75
C LYS A 254 9.01 -32.08 -14.62
N LYS A 255 9.27 -31.37 -13.51
CA LYS A 255 8.81 -30.02 -13.28
C LYS A 255 9.96 -29.05 -13.52
N CYS A 256 10.03 -28.50 -14.72
CA CYS A 256 11.11 -27.63 -15.12
C CYS A 256 10.60 -26.28 -15.67
N ALA A 257 11.47 -25.29 -15.58
CA ALA A 257 11.30 -24.00 -16.22
C ALA A 257 12.65 -23.47 -16.73
N VAL A 258 12.59 -22.58 -17.71
CA VAL A 258 13.73 -21.76 -18.12
C VAL A 258 13.41 -20.30 -17.87
N ARG A 259 14.43 -19.51 -17.50
CA ARG A 259 14.30 -18.08 -17.25
C ARG A 259 15.16 -17.28 -18.21
N ILE A 260 14.57 -16.22 -18.77
CA ILE A 260 15.25 -15.20 -19.58
C ILE A 260 15.21 -13.85 -18.84
N ASP A 261 16.36 -13.20 -18.74
CA ASP A 261 16.55 -11.93 -18.00
C ASP A 261 17.04 -10.81 -18.93
N SER A 262 17.22 -11.07 -20.23
CA SER A 262 17.76 -10.13 -21.21
C SER A 262 17.25 -10.39 -22.64
N GLY A 263 17.52 -9.43 -23.55
CA GLY A 263 17.18 -9.52 -24.95
C GLY A 263 15.70 -9.22 -25.27
N ASP A 264 15.31 -9.56 -26.50
CA ASP A 264 13.90 -9.45 -26.94
C ASP A 264 13.09 -10.62 -26.40
N ILE A 265 12.39 -10.36 -25.27
CA ILE A 265 11.60 -11.38 -24.54
C ILE A 265 10.52 -12.00 -25.44
N THR A 266 9.85 -11.21 -26.29
CA THR A 266 8.80 -11.73 -27.19
C THR A 266 9.39 -12.71 -28.18
N TYR A 267 10.43 -12.29 -28.89
CA TYR A 267 11.11 -13.14 -29.87
C TYR A 267 11.70 -14.40 -29.22
N LEU A 268 12.47 -14.22 -28.15
CA LEU A 268 13.14 -15.33 -27.47
C LEU A 268 12.15 -16.34 -26.89
N SER A 269 11.09 -15.90 -26.20
CA SER A 269 10.12 -16.81 -25.61
C SER A 269 9.41 -17.67 -26.66
N CYS A 270 9.07 -17.10 -27.81
CA CYS A 270 8.49 -17.86 -28.93
C CYS A 270 9.46 -18.92 -29.48
N LYS A 271 10.76 -18.58 -29.62
CA LYS A 271 11.78 -19.54 -30.09
C LYS A 271 12.04 -20.62 -29.05
N ILE A 272 12.16 -20.24 -27.76
CA ILE A 272 12.34 -21.19 -26.65
C ILE A 272 11.17 -22.16 -26.57
N ARG A 273 9.92 -21.69 -26.66
CA ARG A 273 8.74 -22.55 -26.63
C ARG A 273 8.79 -23.60 -27.73
N LYS A 274 9.12 -23.20 -28.97
CA LYS A 274 9.28 -24.10 -30.06
C LYS A 274 10.37 -25.15 -29.80
N MET A 275 11.56 -24.76 -29.34
CA MET A 275 12.66 -25.68 -29.05
C MET A 275 12.30 -26.68 -27.94
N LEU A 276 11.61 -26.21 -26.87
CA LEU A 276 11.16 -27.07 -25.78
C LEU A 276 10.12 -28.11 -26.27
N ASP A 277 9.15 -27.68 -27.10
CA ASP A 277 8.11 -28.55 -27.67
C ASP A 277 8.70 -29.60 -28.58
N GLU A 278 9.61 -29.22 -29.49
CA GLU A 278 10.34 -30.14 -30.38
C GLU A 278 11.19 -31.16 -29.60
N ALA A 279 11.68 -30.78 -28.41
CA ALA A 279 12.42 -31.66 -27.52
C ALA A 279 11.54 -32.55 -26.62
N GLY A 280 10.21 -32.35 -26.64
CA GLY A 280 9.23 -33.10 -25.85
C GLY A 280 8.95 -32.48 -24.45
N PHE A 281 9.41 -31.28 -24.19
CA PHE A 281 9.20 -30.54 -22.90
C PHE A 281 8.03 -29.55 -23.01
N THR A 282 6.85 -30.02 -23.42
CA THR A 282 5.67 -29.19 -23.65
C THR A 282 5.17 -28.49 -22.36
N GLU A 283 5.38 -29.09 -21.18
CA GLU A 283 4.98 -28.57 -19.88
C GLU A 283 6.05 -27.68 -19.23
N CYS A 284 7.25 -27.59 -19.80
CA CYS A 284 8.32 -26.72 -19.27
C CYS A 284 7.90 -25.26 -19.34
N LYS A 285 8.01 -24.54 -18.23
CA LYS A 285 7.57 -23.16 -18.11
C LYS A 285 8.65 -22.17 -18.57
N ILE A 286 8.22 -21.02 -19.07
CA ILE A 286 9.10 -19.90 -19.45
C ILE A 286 8.85 -18.76 -18.51
N VAL A 287 9.89 -18.33 -17.79
CA VAL A 287 9.86 -17.20 -16.84
C VAL A 287 10.60 -16.03 -17.46
N ALA A 288 9.97 -14.87 -17.50
CA ALA A 288 10.62 -13.62 -17.91
C ALA A 288 10.90 -12.72 -16.71
N SER A 289 12.06 -12.11 -16.71
CA SER A 289 12.46 -11.11 -15.71
C SER A 289 13.20 -9.94 -16.40
N ASN A 290 13.70 -8.97 -15.60
CA ASN A 290 14.38 -7.77 -16.06
C ASN A 290 13.46 -6.60 -16.46
N SER A 291 13.54 -5.52 -15.67
CA SER A 291 12.92 -4.20 -15.94
C SER A 291 11.42 -4.21 -16.28
N LEU A 292 10.70 -5.22 -15.79
CA LEU A 292 9.27 -5.40 -16.05
C LEU A 292 8.42 -4.48 -15.17
N ASP A 293 7.33 -4.01 -15.76
CA ASP A 293 6.21 -3.34 -15.09
C ASP A 293 4.89 -3.72 -15.79
N GLU A 294 3.77 -3.17 -15.33
CA GLU A 294 2.44 -3.46 -15.87
C GLU A 294 2.31 -3.13 -17.37
N TYR A 295 2.97 -2.09 -17.85
CA TYR A 295 2.91 -1.68 -19.26
C TYR A 295 3.71 -2.62 -20.15
N ILE A 296 4.94 -2.98 -19.71
CA ILE A 296 5.81 -3.91 -20.45
C ILE A 296 5.18 -5.29 -20.47
N ILE A 297 4.70 -5.82 -19.34
CA ILE A 297 4.04 -7.13 -19.27
C ILE A 297 2.83 -7.17 -20.21
N ARG A 298 1.97 -6.13 -20.16
CA ARG A 298 0.84 -6.00 -21.09
C ARG A 298 1.30 -6.01 -22.54
N GLY A 299 2.34 -5.25 -22.86
CA GLY A 299 2.92 -5.16 -24.21
C GLY A 299 3.44 -6.50 -24.70
N LEU A 300 4.22 -7.22 -23.89
CA LEU A 300 4.75 -8.55 -24.21
C LEU A 300 3.62 -9.54 -24.52
N LEU A 301 2.58 -9.57 -23.70
CA LEU A 301 1.44 -10.49 -23.90
C LEU A 301 0.61 -10.12 -25.14
N LEU A 302 0.47 -8.83 -25.46
CA LEU A 302 -0.20 -8.38 -26.69
C LEU A 302 0.59 -8.74 -27.96
N GLN A 303 1.92 -8.77 -27.86
CA GLN A 303 2.82 -9.18 -28.96
C GLN A 303 2.92 -10.71 -29.11
N GLY A 304 2.26 -11.48 -28.24
CA GLY A 304 2.24 -12.95 -28.32
C GLY A 304 3.41 -13.66 -27.64
N ALA A 305 4.10 -12.98 -26.69
CA ALA A 305 5.15 -13.62 -25.90
C ALA A 305 4.64 -14.88 -25.17
N GLN A 306 5.42 -15.96 -25.28
CA GLN A 306 5.12 -17.27 -24.71
C GLN A 306 5.72 -17.37 -23.30
N VAL A 307 5.22 -16.54 -22.37
CA VAL A 307 5.71 -16.46 -20.99
C VAL A 307 4.66 -17.00 -20.03
N ASP A 308 5.06 -17.86 -19.11
CA ASP A 308 4.18 -18.49 -18.11
C ASP A 308 4.23 -17.79 -16.75
N ALA A 309 5.32 -17.12 -16.40
CA ALA A 309 5.49 -16.40 -15.13
C ALA A 309 6.44 -15.21 -15.27
N PHE A 310 6.35 -14.26 -14.34
CA PHE A 310 7.16 -13.05 -14.34
C PHE A 310 7.91 -12.87 -13.02
N GLY A 311 9.18 -12.49 -13.10
CA GLY A 311 9.98 -12.00 -11.99
C GLY A 311 10.13 -10.48 -12.08
N VAL A 312 9.53 -9.73 -11.16
CA VAL A 312 9.51 -8.26 -11.22
C VAL A 312 10.30 -7.69 -10.04
N GLY A 313 11.34 -6.92 -10.34
CA GLY A 313 12.26 -6.40 -9.32
C GLY A 313 12.12 -4.90 -9.07
N GLU A 314 13.09 -4.12 -9.60
CA GLU A 314 13.26 -2.69 -9.33
C GLU A 314 11.97 -1.90 -9.48
N ARG A 315 11.26 -2.04 -10.60
CA ARG A 315 10.08 -1.22 -10.89
C ARG A 315 8.90 -1.47 -9.97
N LEU A 316 8.83 -2.65 -9.34
CA LEU A 316 7.84 -2.98 -8.32
C LEU A 316 8.27 -2.40 -6.97
N ILE A 317 9.44 -2.83 -6.45
CA ILE A 317 9.84 -2.54 -5.06
C ILE A 317 10.12 -1.04 -4.80
N THR A 318 10.41 -0.26 -5.84
CA THR A 318 10.61 1.19 -5.75
C THR A 318 9.39 1.98 -6.25
N SER A 319 8.38 1.31 -6.78
CA SER A 319 7.29 1.95 -7.55
C SER A 319 7.83 3.02 -8.51
N LYS A 320 8.81 2.64 -9.33
CA LYS A 320 9.71 3.53 -10.08
C LYS A 320 9.01 4.63 -10.87
N SER A 321 7.84 4.37 -11.43
CA SER A 321 7.06 5.32 -12.23
C SER A 321 6.41 6.43 -11.37
N ASN A 322 6.06 6.11 -10.11
CA ASN A 322 5.49 7.06 -9.16
C ASN A 322 5.92 6.66 -7.74
N PRO A 323 7.10 7.12 -7.25
CA PRO A 323 7.69 6.64 -6.01
C PRO A 323 7.11 7.29 -4.74
N VAL A 324 6.11 8.16 -4.86
CA VAL A 324 5.50 8.89 -3.72
C VAL A 324 4.00 8.72 -3.73
N PHE A 325 3.43 8.10 -2.70
CA PHE A 325 1.99 7.93 -2.55
C PHE A 325 1.27 9.25 -2.25
N GLY A 326 1.93 10.14 -1.50
CA GLY A 326 1.44 11.48 -1.22
C GLY A 326 0.32 11.54 -0.18
N GLY A 327 0.28 10.58 0.73
CA GLY A 327 -0.57 10.63 1.92
C GLY A 327 -0.24 11.80 2.81
N VAL A 328 -1.23 12.32 3.50
CA VAL A 328 -1.12 13.47 4.42
C VAL A 328 -1.91 13.21 5.71
N TYR A 329 -1.46 13.81 6.81
CA TYR A 329 -2.08 13.79 8.12
C TYR A 329 -2.57 15.20 8.46
N LYS A 330 -3.87 15.42 8.61
CA LYS A 330 -4.39 16.79 8.70
C LYS A 330 -5.47 16.95 9.77
N LEU A 331 -5.29 17.97 10.62
CA LEU A 331 -6.27 18.37 11.62
C LEU A 331 -7.61 18.70 10.94
N CYS A 332 -8.68 18.06 11.39
CA CYS A 332 -10.04 18.24 10.87
C CYS A 332 -11.05 18.74 11.93
N ALA A 333 -10.78 18.51 13.21
CA ALA A 333 -11.59 19.04 14.31
C ALA A 333 -10.80 19.05 15.64
N ILE A 334 -11.33 19.75 16.65
CA ILE A 334 -10.93 19.67 18.06
C ILE A 334 -12.19 19.56 18.91
N GLU A 335 -12.07 19.17 20.17
CA GLU A 335 -13.14 19.30 21.17
C GLU A 335 -12.98 20.58 21.98
N ASP A 336 -14.09 21.21 22.29
CA ASP A 336 -14.11 22.27 23.30
C ASP A 336 -14.17 21.67 24.73
N LYS A 337 -14.17 22.53 25.74
CA LYS A 337 -14.21 22.09 27.16
C LYS A 337 -15.51 21.35 27.54
N GLN A 338 -16.53 21.45 26.74
CA GLN A 338 -17.82 20.78 26.93
C GLN A 338 -17.91 19.47 26.11
N GLY A 339 -16.85 19.12 25.35
CA GLY A 339 -16.82 17.94 24.47
C GLY A 339 -17.51 18.15 23.12
N ASN A 340 -17.87 19.40 22.77
CA ASN A 340 -18.45 19.66 21.44
C ASN A 340 -17.36 19.67 20.39
N ILE A 341 -17.65 19.05 19.25
CA ILE A 341 -16.72 18.98 18.10
C ILE A 341 -16.71 20.33 17.37
N ILE A 342 -15.56 20.98 17.34
CA ILE A 342 -15.30 22.23 16.64
C ILE A 342 -14.54 21.91 15.34
N PRO A 343 -15.18 21.99 14.16
CA PRO A 343 -14.51 21.67 12.91
C PRO A 343 -13.36 22.64 12.61
N LYS A 344 -12.28 22.10 12.03
CA LYS A 344 -11.11 22.85 11.57
C LYS A 344 -10.88 22.65 10.09
N ILE A 345 -10.50 23.71 9.39
CA ILE A 345 -10.24 23.67 7.96
C ILE A 345 -8.98 24.42 7.60
N LYS A 346 -8.14 23.83 6.77
CA LYS A 346 -7.02 24.53 6.12
C LYS A 346 -7.48 25.03 4.77
N LEU A 347 -7.43 26.33 4.53
CA LEU A 347 -7.58 26.93 3.22
C LEU A 347 -6.24 26.96 2.48
N SER A 348 -6.28 26.87 1.17
CA SER A 348 -5.13 26.92 0.29
C SER A 348 -5.52 27.60 -1.02
N GLU A 349 -4.58 28.28 -1.67
CA GLU A 349 -4.76 28.77 -3.04
C GLU A 349 -4.98 27.62 -4.04
N ASN A 350 -4.32 26.48 -3.79
CA ASN A 350 -4.61 25.24 -4.50
C ASN A 350 -5.84 24.55 -3.89
N VAL A 351 -6.94 24.55 -4.61
CA VAL A 351 -8.25 23.99 -4.19
C VAL A 351 -8.12 22.54 -3.76
N GLY A 352 -7.34 21.72 -4.45
CA GLY A 352 -7.10 20.32 -4.09
C GLY A 352 -6.35 20.11 -2.76
N LYS A 353 -5.84 21.20 -2.12
CA LYS A 353 -5.21 21.17 -0.78
C LYS A 353 -6.15 21.63 0.34
N ILE A 354 -7.39 22.00 0.04
CA ILE A 354 -8.41 22.35 1.03
C ILE A 354 -8.85 21.06 1.72
N THR A 355 -8.75 21.02 3.06
CA THR A 355 -9.13 19.83 3.84
C THR A 355 -10.65 19.73 4.01
N THR A 356 -11.15 18.52 4.22
CA THR A 356 -12.54 18.29 4.62
C THR A 356 -12.62 18.29 6.15
N PRO A 357 -13.36 19.25 6.76
CA PRO A 357 -13.41 19.41 8.22
C PRO A 357 -14.31 18.37 8.89
N HIS A 358 -14.32 18.39 10.24
CA HIS A 358 -15.19 17.60 11.11
C HIS A 358 -14.69 16.17 11.36
N PHE A 359 -15.25 15.50 12.37
CA PHE A 359 -15.10 14.06 12.58
C PHE A 359 -16.02 13.33 11.61
N LYS A 360 -15.46 12.38 10.83
CA LYS A 360 -16.09 11.79 9.67
C LYS A 360 -16.04 10.27 9.67
N LYS A 361 -16.93 9.67 8.90
CA LYS A 361 -16.89 8.27 8.49
C LYS A 361 -17.19 8.14 7.01
N VAL A 362 -16.87 7.02 6.42
CA VAL A 362 -17.04 6.74 5.00
C VAL A 362 -17.95 5.52 4.83
N TYR A 363 -18.99 5.66 4.02
CA TYR A 363 -19.80 4.54 3.56
C TYR A 363 -19.46 4.20 2.12
N ARG A 364 -19.11 2.95 1.84
CA ARG A 364 -19.10 2.41 0.48
C ARG A 364 -20.47 1.86 0.13
N LEU A 365 -21.01 2.32 -1.00
CA LEU A 365 -22.36 2.01 -1.47
C LEU A 365 -22.26 0.94 -2.57
N PHE A 366 -22.76 -0.26 -2.27
CA PHE A 366 -22.71 -1.40 -3.20
C PHE A 366 -24.09 -1.62 -3.82
N GLY A 367 -24.16 -1.71 -5.15
CA GLY A 367 -25.40 -2.13 -5.84
C GLY A 367 -25.75 -3.56 -5.49
N LYS A 368 -26.99 -3.81 -5.00
CA LYS A 368 -27.44 -5.17 -4.61
C LYS A 368 -27.45 -6.15 -5.79
N ASP A 369 -27.80 -5.66 -6.99
CA ASP A 369 -27.92 -6.50 -8.17
C ASP A 369 -26.56 -6.90 -8.76
N THR A 370 -25.56 -6.04 -8.60
CA THR A 370 -24.24 -6.21 -9.21
C THR A 370 -23.15 -6.67 -8.23
N GLY A 371 -23.35 -6.42 -6.93
CA GLY A 371 -22.33 -6.57 -5.91
C GLY A 371 -21.14 -5.61 -6.06
N LYS A 372 -21.22 -4.62 -6.98
CA LYS A 372 -20.15 -3.66 -7.27
C LYS A 372 -20.32 -2.38 -6.47
N ALA A 373 -19.18 -1.78 -6.12
CA ALA A 373 -19.16 -0.46 -5.52
C ALA A 373 -19.56 0.60 -6.53
N GLU A 374 -20.56 1.42 -6.17
CA GLU A 374 -21.14 2.46 -6.99
C GLU A 374 -20.59 3.85 -6.66
N ALA A 375 -20.30 4.11 -5.39
CA ALA A 375 -19.74 5.34 -4.86
C ALA A 375 -19.30 5.18 -3.41
N ASP A 376 -18.45 6.08 -2.93
CA ASP A 376 -18.18 6.28 -1.51
C ASP A 376 -18.75 7.61 -1.05
N LEU A 377 -19.42 7.60 0.12
CA LEU A 377 -20.04 8.79 0.72
C LEU A 377 -19.36 9.11 2.04
N ILE A 378 -18.69 10.26 2.10
CA ILE A 378 -18.10 10.77 3.33
C ILE A 378 -19.16 11.55 4.10
N CYS A 379 -19.45 11.11 5.32
CA CYS A 379 -20.46 11.68 6.20
C CYS A 379 -19.84 12.27 7.47
N VAL A 380 -20.55 13.16 8.14
CA VAL A 380 -20.25 13.45 9.56
C VAL A 380 -20.47 12.17 10.36
N PHE A 381 -19.66 11.95 11.38
CA PHE A 381 -19.61 10.67 12.10
C PHE A 381 -20.94 10.23 12.71
N ASP A 382 -21.79 11.16 13.10
CA ASP A 382 -23.12 10.92 13.65
C ASP A 382 -24.22 10.63 12.62
N GLU A 383 -23.93 10.77 11.32
CA GLU A 383 -24.88 10.43 10.27
C GLU A 383 -24.95 8.92 10.02
N THR A 384 -26.13 8.46 9.65
CA THR A 384 -26.37 7.09 9.18
C THR A 384 -27.00 7.12 7.80
N VAL A 385 -26.54 6.23 6.93
CA VAL A 385 -27.14 6.05 5.60
C VAL A 385 -28.25 5.01 5.68
N ASP A 386 -29.47 5.43 5.31
CA ASP A 386 -30.62 4.54 5.21
C ASP A 386 -30.67 3.91 3.81
N ASP A 387 -30.16 2.69 3.69
CA ASP A 387 -30.06 1.95 2.42
C ASP A 387 -31.37 1.26 2.00
N THR A 388 -32.46 1.53 2.73
CA THR A 388 -33.82 1.11 2.36
C THR A 388 -34.53 2.12 1.47
N LYS A 389 -33.97 3.34 1.32
CA LYS A 389 -34.52 4.46 0.55
C LYS A 389 -33.59 4.89 -0.58
N PRO A 390 -34.12 5.50 -1.64
CA PRO A 390 -33.29 6.14 -2.63
C PRO A 390 -32.39 7.22 -2.02
N LEU A 391 -31.11 7.22 -2.39
CA LEU A 391 -30.11 8.18 -1.93
C LEU A 391 -29.59 8.99 -3.11
N GLU A 392 -29.77 10.31 -3.04
CA GLU A 392 -29.14 11.24 -3.98
C GLU A 392 -27.73 11.60 -3.48
N ILE A 393 -26.73 11.33 -4.30
CA ILE A 393 -25.35 11.76 -4.13
C ILE A 393 -25.00 12.80 -5.18
N PHE A 394 -23.98 13.63 -4.92
CA PHE A 394 -23.59 14.71 -5.83
C PHE A 394 -22.09 14.98 -5.75
N ASP A 395 -21.48 15.34 -6.88
CA ASP A 395 -20.09 15.78 -6.96
C ASP A 395 -19.89 17.04 -6.09
N PRO A 396 -19.02 17.00 -5.05
CA PRO A 396 -18.88 18.13 -4.12
C PRO A 396 -18.34 19.41 -4.75
N GLU A 397 -17.65 19.34 -5.90
CA GLU A 397 -17.13 20.49 -6.63
C GLU A 397 -18.11 20.96 -7.73
N ASN A 398 -18.84 20.03 -8.32
CA ASN A 398 -19.81 20.29 -9.41
C ASN A 398 -21.21 19.83 -9.00
N THR A 399 -21.83 20.50 -8.04
CA THR A 399 -23.06 20.09 -7.35
C THR A 399 -24.30 19.87 -8.26
N TRP A 400 -24.21 20.24 -9.53
CA TRP A 400 -25.22 19.95 -10.55
C TRP A 400 -25.13 18.52 -11.10
N LYS A 401 -23.97 17.84 -10.90
CA LYS A 401 -23.81 16.44 -11.24
C LYS A 401 -24.33 15.60 -10.06
N THR A 402 -25.50 15.04 -10.23
CA THR A 402 -26.15 14.19 -9.23
C THR A 402 -26.38 12.79 -9.75
N LYS A 403 -26.44 11.83 -8.84
CA LYS A 403 -26.81 10.43 -9.11
C LYS A 403 -27.76 9.96 -8.01
N VAL A 404 -28.89 9.34 -8.38
CA VAL A 404 -29.78 8.70 -7.43
C VAL A 404 -29.50 7.21 -7.39
N LEU A 405 -29.04 6.73 -6.24
CA LEU A 405 -28.81 5.30 -5.99
C LEU A 405 -30.09 4.67 -5.43
N GLN A 406 -30.47 3.54 -6.00
CA GLN A 406 -31.57 2.70 -5.54
C GLN A 406 -31.06 1.28 -5.43
N ASN A 407 -31.67 0.46 -4.56
CA ASN A 407 -31.32 -0.95 -4.39
C ASN A 407 -29.81 -1.17 -4.11
N PHE A 408 -29.30 -0.50 -3.09
CA PHE A 408 -27.91 -0.58 -2.67
C PHE A 408 -27.77 -1.07 -1.22
N VAL A 409 -26.54 -1.38 -0.79
CA VAL A 409 -26.15 -1.63 0.59
C VAL A 409 -25.04 -0.64 0.95
N ALA A 410 -25.17 0.03 2.10
CA ALA A 410 -24.16 0.92 2.64
C ALA A 410 -23.29 0.14 3.67
N LYS A 411 -21.97 0.15 3.49
CA LYS A 411 -21.01 -0.45 4.44
C LYS A 411 -20.01 0.60 4.89
N GLU A 412 -19.82 0.73 6.20
CA GLU A 412 -18.75 1.56 6.74
C GLU A 412 -17.39 0.99 6.35
N LEU A 413 -16.46 1.84 5.91
CA LEU A 413 -15.11 1.42 5.52
C LEU A 413 -14.12 1.42 6.68
N LEU A 414 -14.23 2.39 7.59
CA LEU A 414 -13.33 2.50 8.73
C LEU A 414 -13.86 1.63 9.88
N VAL A 415 -12.96 0.86 10.47
CA VAL A 415 -13.25 0.04 11.66
C VAL A 415 -12.45 0.56 12.85
N PRO A 416 -12.93 0.36 14.11
CA PRO A 416 -12.18 0.75 15.29
C PRO A 416 -10.90 -0.10 15.42
N ILE A 417 -9.77 0.57 15.64
CA ILE A 417 -8.44 -0.05 15.80
C ILE A 417 -7.97 0.08 17.25
N PHE A 418 -8.07 1.29 17.82
CA PHE A 418 -7.81 1.57 19.22
C PHE A 418 -9.00 2.31 19.83
N GLU A 419 -9.33 1.96 21.08
CA GLU A 419 -10.32 2.65 21.91
C GLU A 419 -9.71 2.93 23.29
N GLY A 420 -9.61 4.20 23.64
CA GLY A 420 -8.98 4.63 24.90
C GLY A 420 -7.54 4.11 25.03
N GLY A 421 -6.76 4.13 23.97
CA GLY A 421 -5.38 3.64 23.91
C GLY A 421 -5.22 2.12 23.89
N LYS A 422 -6.32 1.35 23.89
CA LYS A 422 -6.28 -0.11 23.83
C LYS A 422 -6.59 -0.60 22.43
N GLN A 423 -5.75 -1.47 21.91
CA GLN A 423 -6.03 -2.14 20.65
C GLN A 423 -7.30 -3.00 20.79
N VAL A 424 -8.27 -2.77 19.91
CA VAL A 424 -9.51 -3.54 19.81
C VAL A 424 -9.59 -4.35 18.49
N TYR A 425 -8.78 -3.99 17.51
CA TYR A 425 -8.68 -4.67 16.23
C TYR A 425 -7.70 -5.83 16.29
N VAL A 426 -8.13 -6.98 15.78
CA VAL A 426 -7.25 -8.14 15.58
C VAL A 426 -6.85 -8.17 14.10
N SER A 427 -5.57 -7.98 13.83
CA SER A 427 -5.04 -8.07 12.45
C SER A 427 -5.28 -9.46 11.88
N PRO A 428 -5.90 -9.58 10.70
CA PRO A 428 -6.06 -10.87 10.03
C PRO A 428 -4.70 -11.45 9.61
N ALA A 429 -4.66 -12.75 9.32
CA ALA A 429 -3.47 -13.36 8.72
C ALA A 429 -3.20 -12.76 7.32
N LEU A 430 -1.93 -12.72 6.91
CA LEU A 430 -1.53 -12.08 5.65
C LEU A 430 -2.26 -12.66 4.42
N ASP A 431 -2.52 -13.98 4.42
CA ASP A 431 -3.32 -14.63 3.36
C ASP A 431 -4.78 -14.16 3.33
N GLU A 432 -5.36 -13.86 4.50
CA GLU A 432 -6.72 -13.31 4.60
C GLU A 432 -6.76 -11.87 4.09
N ILE A 433 -5.73 -11.05 4.41
CA ILE A 433 -5.57 -9.69 3.87
C ILE A 433 -5.44 -9.74 2.34
N ARG A 434 -4.64 -10.65 1.81
CA ARG A 434 -4.50 -10.87 0.37
C ARG A 434 -5.82 -11.29 -0.30
N ALA A 435 -6.54 -12.20 0.32
CA ALA A 435 -7.86 -12.62 -0.15
C ALA A 435 -8.88 -11.48 -0.13
N HIS A 436 -8.84 -10.65 0.93
CA HIS A 436 -9.64 -9.44 1.03
C HIS A 436 -9.28 -8.42 -0.07
N CYS A 437 -8.01 -8.23 -0.37
CA CYS A 437 -7.57 -7.36 -1.47
C CYS A 437 -8.13 -7.83 -2.81
N LYS A 438 -8.06 -9.12 -3.08
CA LYS A 438 -8.65 -9.69 -4.29
C LYS A 438 -10.17 -9.45 -4.35
N ALA A 439 -10.89 -9.72 -3.27
CA ALA A 439 -12.33 -9.51 -3.18
C ALA A 439 -12.71 -8.03 -3.35
N SER A 440 -11.94 -7.12 -2.75
CA SER A 440 -12.11 -5.68 -2.88
C SER A 440 -11.93 -5.21 -4.34
N LEU A 441 -10.90 -5.71 -5.02
CA LEU A 441 -10.67 -5.45 -6.46
C LEU A 441 -11.77 -6.04 -7.34
N ASP A 442 -12.24 -7.25 -7.01
CA ASP A 442 -13.37 -7.88 -7.72
C ASP A 442 -14.66 -7.09 -7.52
N GLY A 443 -14.81 -6.39 -6.40
CA GLY A 443 -15.94 -5.50 -6.09
C GLY A 443 -15.96 -4.16 -6.84
N ILE A 444 -14.89 -3.79 -7.55
CA ILE A 444 -14.81 -2.55 -8.33
C ILE A 444 -15.08 -2.82 -9.81
N TRP A 445 -15.65 -1.83 -10.51
CA TRP A 445 -15.92 -1.88 -11.95
C TRP A 445 -14.63 -1.96 -12.76
N GLU A 446 -14.64 -2.68 -13.89
CA GLU A 446 -13.47 -2.86 -14.76
C GLU A 446 -12.98 -1.53 -15.34
N GLU A 447 -13.87 -0.59 -15.57
CA GLU A 447 -13.58 0.75 -16.07
C GLU A 447 -12.67 1.54 -15.13
N VAL A 448 -12.82 1.38 -13.83
CA VAL A 448 -11.97 2.01 -12.79
C VAL A 448 -10.57 1.38 -12.78
N LYS A 449 -10.47 0.10 -13.14
CA LYS A 449 -9.20 -0.67 -13.11
C LYS A 449 -8.37 -0.56 -14.39
N ARG A 450 -8.77 0.23 -15.39
CA ARG A 450 -8.00 0.44 -16.63
C ARG A 450 -6.64 1.04 -16.34
N PHE A 451 -5.62 0.66 -17.13
CA PHE A 451 -4.29 1.28 -17.05
C PHE A 451 -4.27 2.66 -17.70
N ASP A 452 -5.00 2.81 -18.77
CA ASP A 452 -5.10 4.03 -19.57
C ASP A 452 -6.50 4.58 -19.45
N ASN A 453 -6.62 5.87 -19.11
CA ASN A 453 -7.88 6.59 -18.96
C ASN A 453 -8.92 5.83 -18.11
N PRO A 454 -8.59 5.50 -16.82
CA PRO A 454 -9.55 4.86 -15.95
C PRO A 454 -10.76 5.76 -15.69
N HIS A 455 -11.92 5.17 -15.46
CA HIS A 455 -13.08 5.91 -14.99
C HIS A 455 -12.84 6.45 -13.58
N ASN A 456 -13.19 7.71 -13.35
CA ASN A 456 -13.14 8.32 -12.01
C ASN A 456 -14.25 7.73 -11.15
N TYR A 457 -13.87 7.14 -10.03
CA TYR A 457 -14.79 6.65 -9.04
C TYR A 457 -15.39 7.84 -8.25
N TYR A 458 -16.66 7.72 -7.86
CA TYR A 458 -17.37 8.78 -7.13
C TYR A 458 -17.02 8.72 -5.64
N VAL A 459 -16.43 9.80 -5.12
CA VAL A 459 -16.21 10.03 -3.68
C VAL A 459 -16.89 11.33 -3.32
N ASP A 460 -18.07 11.23 -2.78
CA ASP A 460 -18.98 12.35 -2.55
C ASP A 460 -19.09 12.70 -1.06
N LEU A 461 -19.63 13.87 -0.76
CA LEU A 461 -19.89 14.30 0.61
C LEU A 461 -21.40 14.24 0.90
N SER A 462 -21.75 13.88 2.14
CA SER A 462 -23.13 14.11 2.60
C SER A 462 -23.49 15.60 2.54
N ARG A 463 -24.77 15.91 2.38
CA ARG A 463 -25.22 17.30 2.35
C ARG A 463 -24.80 18.07 3.61
N LYS A 464 -24.94 17.45 4.78
CA LYS A 464 -24.54 18.04 6.08
C LYS A 464 -23.05 18.40 6.08
N LEU A 465 -22.19 17.46 5.67
CA LEU A 465 -20.75 17.68 5.65
C LEU A 465 -20.34 18.71 4.60
N TRP A 466 -20.97 18.71 3.44
CA TRP A 466 -20.77 19.70 2.39
C TRP A 466 -21.11 21.11 2.88
N ASP A 467 -22.28 21.30 3.52
CA ASP A 467 -22.73 22.58 4.06
C ASP A 467 -21.74 23.11 5.12
N ILE A 468 -21.23 22.25 6.01
CA ILE A 468 -20.19 22.61 6.98
C ILE A 468 -18.92 23.10 6.27
N LYS A 469 -18.39 22.32 5.31
CA LYS A 469 -17.16 22.64 4.59
C LYS A 469 -17.27 23.98 3.86
N TYR A 470 -18.28 24.16 3.07
CA TYR A 470 -18.44 25.36 2.24
C TYR A 470 -18.86 26.58 3.08
N GLY A 471 -19.63 26.40 4.16
CA GLY A 471 -19.91 27.44 5.15
C GLY A 471 -18.63 27.99 5.79
N MET A 472 -17.70 27.10 6.18
CA MET A 472 -16.39 27.50 6.72
C MET A 472 -15.53 28.24 5.68
N ILE A 473 -15.49 27.77 4.45
CA ILE A 473 -14.77 28.46 3.34
C ILE A 473 -15.28 29.88 3.16
N LYS A 474 -16.59 30.08 3.11
CA LYS A 474 -17.21 31.43 2.98
C LYS A 474 -16.84 32.32 4.15
N THR A 475 -16.97 31.84 5.39
CA THR A 475 -16.68 32.60 6.61
C THR A 475 -15.22 33.06 6.68
N GLN A 476 -14.25 32.20 6.34
CA GLN A 476 -12.84 32.56 6.37
C GLN A 476 -12.47 33.57 5.28
N ARG A 477 -13.05 33.47 4.08
CA ARG A 477 -12.88 34.47 3.00
C ARG A 477 -13.34 35.87 3.47
N HIS A 478 -14.49 35.96 4.14
CA HIS A 478 -14.98 37.23 4.66
C HIS A 478 -14.10 37.83 5.76
N LYS A 479 -13.51 36.99 6.64
CA LYS A 479 -12.56 37.47 7.66
C LYS A 479 -11.29 38.07 7.04
N THR A 480 -10.75 37.42 6.03
CA THR A 480 -9.54 37.88 5.30
C THR A 480 -9.79 39.17 4.51
N GLN A 481 -10.99 39.37 3.98
CA GLN A 481 -11.35 40.61 3.28
C GLN A 481 -11.60 41.80 4.22
N LYS A 482 -12.06 41.56 5.45
CA LYS A 482 -12.25 42.62 6.46
C LYS A 482 -10.96 43.01 7.19
N ALA A 483 -9.90 42.20 7.08
CA ALA A 483 -8.59 42.47 7.68
C ALA A 483 -7.63 43.19 6.72
N LYS A 484 -8.03 43.43 5.48
CA LYS A 484 -7.41 44.30 4.49
C LYS A 484 -8.15 45.63 4.43
#